data_7bfa694eded63c312e928a7035f0933a
#
_entry.id   7bfa694eded63c312e928a7035f0933a
#
_cell.length_a   1.000
_cell.length_b   1.000
_cell.length_c   1.000
_cell.angle_alpha   90.00
_cell.angle_beta   90.00
_cell.angle_gamma   90.00
#
_symmetry.space_group_name_H-M   'P 1'
#
loop_
_entity.id
_entity.type
_entity.pdbx_description
1 polymer ?
#
loop_
_entity_poly.entity_id
_entity_poly.type
_entity_poly.pdbx_seq_one_letter_code
_entity_poly.pdbx_strand_id
1 'polypeptide(L)'
;MNFEACFRLLAERLKDEIIVTSAGNSSELWWDITHETERVFYLEASMSLASVFAAGIALGTERTVVAFNGDGAFCMNPGMLLVERQLALPNLKHFVISNRVYGSTNDLGHPFGELMDYAGIAKACGIERIYDFATLEGLVQGLDDMIKAPGYAFAVLRVDPLGRHLPSPPLDGPEVKSRFGRYLERTGGRPVFDAPLHPK
;
A
#
# COMPACT_ATOMS: atom_id res chain seq x y z
N MET A 1 12.61 12.16 -3.48
CA MET A 1 12.36 12.83 -2.17
C MET A 1 12.79 11.94 -1.02
N ASN A 2 13.07 12.53 0.16
CA ASN A 2 13.45 11.75 1.32
C ASN A 2 12.33 10.76 1.73
N PHE A 3 12.66 9.46 1.87
CA PHE A 3 11.69 8.39 2.11
C PHE A 3 11.02 8.53 3.48
N GLU A 4 11.82 8.80 4.52
CA GLU A 4 11.28 8.96 5.88
C GLU A 4 10.36 10.19 5.99
N ALA A 5 10.75 11.33 5.43
CA ALA A 5 9.90 12.52 5.42
C ALA A 5 8.58 12.29 4.66
N CYS A 6 8.63 11.54 3.55
CA CYS A 6 7.43 11.13 2.81
C CYS A 6 6.48 10.30 3.69
N PHE A 7 6.98 9.28 4.37
CA PHE A 7 6.16 8.41 5.22
C PHE A 7 5.66 9.10 6.49
N ARG A 8 6.43 10.02 7.07
CA ARG A 8 5.94 10.86 8.19
C ARG A 8 4.75 11.73 7.75
N LEU A 9 4.84 12.35 6.57
CA LEU A 9 3.73 13.12 6.00
C LEU A 9 2.50 12.23 5.76
N LEU A 10 2.67 11.03 5.19
CA LEU A 10 1.58 10.08 4.99
C LEU A 10 0.95 9.65 6.33
N ALA A 11 1.76 9.34 7.33
CA ALA A 11 1.28 8.97 8.66
C ALA A 11 0.56 10.12 9.39
N GLU A 12 0.93 11.36 9.10
CA GLU A 12 0.21 12.55 9.57
C GLU A 12 -1.18 12.70 8.94
N ARG A 13 -1.31 12.37 7.66
CA ARG A 13 -2.53 12.61 6.88
C ARG A 13 -3.49 11.43 6.85
N LEU A 14 -2.98 10.20 6.87
CA LEU A 14 -3.76 8.96 6.84
C LEU A 14 -4.10 8.52 8.26
N LYS A 15 -5.21 9.01 8.82
CA LYS A 15 -5.64 8.73 10.19
C LYS A 15 -6.76 7.69 10.29
N ASP A 16 -7.64 7.66 9.29
CA ASP A 16 -8.84 6.82 9.30
C ASP A 16 -8.80 5.69 8.27
N GLU A 17 -7.84 5.72 7.37
CA GLU A 17 -7.70 4.75 6.30
C GLU A 17 -7.23 3.40 6.84
N ILE A 18 -7.65 2.32 6.20
CA ILE A 18 -7.09 0.99 6.42
C ILE A 18 -5.82 0.89 5.57
N ILE A 19 -4.74 0.45 6.18
CA ILE A 19 -3.43 0.39 5.51
C ILE A 19 -3.01 -1.05 5.30
N VAL A 20 -2.51 -1.35 4.11
CA VAL A 20 -1.82 -2.60 3.80
C VAL A 20 -0.43 -2.26 3.28
N THR A 21 0.59 -2.81 3.90
CA THR A 21 1.97 -2.61 3.46
C THR A 21 2.55 -3.89 2.88
N SER A 22 3.35 -3.79 1.82
CA SER A 22 4.14 -4.93 1.36
C SER A 22 5.40 -5.10 2.22
N ALA A 23 5.97 -6.30 2.19
CA ALA A 23 7.22 -6.63 2.88
C ALA A 23 8.38 -5.65 2.55
N GLY A 24 9.28 -5.48 3.49
CA GLY A 24 10.48 -4.66 3.40
C GLY A 24 10.28 -3.22 3.86
N ASN A 25 11.02 -2.27 3.28
CA ASN A 25 11.13 -0.91 3.79
C ASN A 25 9.79 -0.18 3.99
N SER A 26 8.75 -0.48 3.21
CA SER A 26 7.43 0.12 3.39
C SER A 26 6.78 -0.28 4.71
N SER A 27 6.86 -1.58 5.07
CA SER A 27 6.37 -2.10 6.35
C SER A 27 7.21 -1.60 7.52
N GLU A 28 8.52 -1.76 7.40
CA GLU A 28 9.47 -1.41 8.45
C GLU A 28 9.37 0.07 8.82
N LEU A 29 9.35 0.96 7.81
CA LEU A 29 9.28 2.40 8.04
C LEU A 29 7.91 2.84 8.56
N TRP A 30 6.81 2.23 8.06
CA TRP A 30 5.48 2.53 8.60
C TRP A 30 5.38 2.12 10.05
N TRP A 31 5.91 0.93 10.39
CA TRP A 31 5.97 0.45 11.77
C TRP A 31 6.82 1.34 12.67
N ASP A 32 8.03 1.70 12.24
CA ASP A 32 8.94 2.55 13.01
C ASP A 32 8.33 3.93 13.35
N ILE A 33 7.56 4.49 12.42
CA ILE A 33 6.91 5.80 12.62
C ILE A 33 5.65 5.71 13.47
N THR A 34 4.82 4.68 13.29
CA THR A 34 3.44 4.68 13.80
C THR A 34 3.20 3.72 14.94
N HIS A 35 3.93 2.62 15.01
CA HIS A 35 3.68 1.48 15.90
C HIS A 35 2.21 1.01 15.85
N GLU A 36 1.53 1.27 14.72
CA GLU A 36 0.11 0.98 14.54
C GLU A 36 -0.11 -0.50 14.28
N THR A 37 -1.01 -1.12 15.02
CA THR A 37 -1.28 -2.56 14.92
C THR A 37 -2.73 -2.90 14.57
N GLU A 38 -3.67 -1.98 14.72
CA GLU A 38 -5.09 -2.29 14.53
C GLU A 38 -5.55 -2.14 13.07
N ARG A 39 -5.40 -0.94 12.50
CA ARG A 39 -5.87 -0.62 11.15
C ARG A 39 -4.85 -0.90 10.05
N VAL A 40 -3.70 -1.46 10.40
CA VAL A 40 -2.62 -1.78 9.47
C VAL A 40 -2.44 -3.29 9.36
N PHE A 41 -2.39 -3.79 8.14
CA PHE A 41 -1.99 -5.17 7.85
C PHE A 41 -0.61 -5.17 7.19
N TYR A 42 0.38 -5.66 7.92
CA TYR A 42 1.75 -5.83 7.43
C TYR A 42 1.86 -7.17 6.70
N LEU A 43 1.89 -7.11 5.36
CA LEU A 43 1.91 -8.32 4.51
C LEU A 43 3.36 -8.74 4.24
N GLU A 44 4.05 -9.23 5.28
CA GLU A 44 5.49 -9.48 5.23
C GLU A 44 5.90 -10.72 4.41
N ALA A 45 5.05 -11.72 4.29
CA ALA A 45 5.41 -13.00 3.67
C ALA A 45 4.96 -13.13 2.20
N SER A 46 4.37 -12.09 1.61
CA SER A 46 3.70 -12.19 0.31
C SER A 46 4.02 -10.97 -0.56
N MET A 47 5.28 -10.84 -0.94
CA MET A 47 5.69 -9.81 -1.91
C MET A 47 4.80 -9.87 -3.15
N SER A 48 4.51 -8.73 -3.74
CA SER A 48 3.64 -8.55 -4.91
C SER A 48 2.12 -8.67 -4.68
N LEU A 49 1.64 -9.00 -3.49
CA LEU A 49 0.20 -9.22 -3.26
C LEU A 49 -0.48 -8.14 -2.42
N ALA A 50 0.24 -7.11 -1.96
CA ALA A 50 -0.31 -6.12 -1.04
C ALA A 50 -1.53 -5.38 -1.61
N SER A 51 -1.50 -4.98 -2.87
CA SER A 51 -2.60 -4.23 -3.46
C SER A 51 -3.83 -5.07 -3.77
N VAL A 52 -3.67 -6.32 -4.22
CA VAL A 52 -4.82 -7.23 -4.42
C VAL A 52 -5.41 -7.69 -3.09
N PHE A 53 -4.59 -7.84 -2.05
CA PHE A 53 -5.08 -8.08 -0.70
C PHE A 53 -5.88 -6.88 -0.18
N ALA A 54 -5.37 -5.66 -0.40
CA ALA A 54 -6.08 -4.42 -0.10
C ALA A 54 -7.40 -4.29 -0.89
N ALA A 55 -7.41 -4.72 -2.17
CA ALA A 55 -8.64 -4.77 -2.97
C ALA A 55 -9.68 -5.71 -2.35
N GLY A 56 -9.26 -6.88 -1.85
CA GLY A 56 -10.14 -7.79 -1.11
C GLY A 56 -10.75 -7.14 0.13
N ILE A 57 -9.98 -6.37 0.89
CA ILE A 57 -10.49 -5.60 2.03
C ILE A 57 -11.47 -4.52 1.56
N ALA A 58 -11.12 -3.77 0.52
CA ALA A 58 -11.94 -2.68 -0.02
C ALA A 58 -13.31 -3.14 -0.53
N LEU A 59 -13.44 -4.39 -0.99
CA LEU A 59 -14.71 -5.01 -1.32
C LEU A 59 -15.62 -5.21 -0.09
N GLY A 60 -15.03 -5.35 1.08
CA GLY A 60 -15.74 -5.62 2.34
C GLY A 60 -16.05 -4.39 3.19
N THR A 61 -15.62 -3.19 2.80
CA THR A 61 -15.77 -1.95 3.59
C THR A 61 -16.03 -0.74 2.72
N GLU A 62 -16.70 0.26 3.27
CA GLU A 62 -16.85 1.58 2.65
C GLU A 62 -15.67 2.52 2.96
N ARG A 63 -14.78 2.12 3.87
CA ARG A 63 -13.62 2.92 4.26
C ARG A 63 -12.57 2.91 3.16
N THR A 64 -11.81 3.99 3.08
CA THR A 64 -10.66 4.05 2.18
C THR A 64 -9.59 3.05 2.62
N VAL A 65 -9.12 2.24 1.67
CA VAL A 65 -8.04 1.26 1.85
C VAL A 65 -6.84 1.73 1.03
N VAL A 66 -5.70 1.84 1.68
CA VAL A 66 -4.44 2.26 1.09
C VAL A 66 -3.49 1.08 1.05
N ALA A 67 -2.97 0.79 -0.13
CA ALA A 67 -1.90 -0.20 -0.31
C ALA A 67 -0.56 0.52 -0.54
N PHE A 68 0.44 0.22 0.28
CA PHE A 68 1.83 0.60 0.03
C PHE A 68 2.59 -0.61 -0.52
N ASN A 69 2.97 -0.54 -1.78
CA ASN A 69 3.67 -1.60 -2.48
C ASN A 69 5.07 -1.10 -2.88
N GLY A 70 6.12 -1.78 -2.45
CA GLY A 70 7.46 -1.47 -2.93
C GLY A 70 7.58 -1.72 -4.43
N ASP A 71 8.39 -0.94 -5.13
CA ASP A 71 8.60 -1.11 -6.57
C ASP A 71 9.17 -2.51 -6.93
N GLY A 72 10.05 -3.07 -6.10
CA GLY A 72 10.52 -4.45 -6.27
C GLY A 72 9.39 -5.47 -6.15
N ALA A 73 8.48 -5.29 -5.20
CA ALA A 73 7.30 -6.14 -5.06
C ALA A 73 6.33 -5.96 -6.23
N PHE A 74 6.14 -4.73 -6.71
CA PHE A 74 5.34 -4.42 -7.89
C PHE A 74 5.89 -5.11 -9.16
N CYS A 75 7.20 -5.06 -9.39
CA CYS A 75 7.85 -5.68 -10.53
C CYS A 75 7.68 -7.20 -10.60
N MET A 76 7.43 -7.86 -9.45
CA MET A 76 7.18 -9.31 -9.43
C MET A 76 5.81 -9.69 -10.02
N ASN A 77 4.82 -8.79 -9.96
CA ASN A 77 3.47 -9.06 -10.44
C ASN A 77 2.73 -7.77 -10.86
N PRO A 78 3.15 -7.11 -11.93
CA PRO A 78 2.44 -5.91 -12.42
C PRO A 78 1.03 -6.23 -12.92
N GLY A 79 0.73 -7.51 -13.18
CA GLY A 79 -0.60 -7.99 -13.58
C GLY A 79 -1.69 -7.73 -12.55
N MET A 80 -1.35 -7.44 -11.28
CA MET A 80 -2.33 -7.03 -10.27
C MET A 80 -3.14 -5.79 -10.70
N LEU A 81 -2.55 -4.89 -11.50
CA LEU A 81 -3.24 -3.71 -12.02
C LEU A 81 -4.45 -4.04 -12.89
N LEU A 82 -4.44 -5.18 -13.58
CA LEU A 82 -5.59 -5.64 -14.39
C LEU A 82 -6.76 -6.01 -13.48
N VAL A 83 -6.50 -6.66 -12.35
CA VAL A 83 -7.51 -6.98 -11.34
C VAL A 83 -8.07 -5.70 -10.72
N GLU A 84 -7.20 -4.79 -10.32
CA GLU A 84 -7.59 -3.50 -9.73
C GLU A 84 -8.41 -2.65 -10.70
N ARG A 85 -7.99 -2.61 -11.98
CA ARG A 85 -8.73 -1.92 -13.05
C ARG A 85 -10.12 -2.55 -13.28
N GLN A 86 -10.21 -3.88 -13.27
CA GLN A 86 -11.49 -4.58 -13.45
C GLN A 86 -12.44 -4.30 -12.28
N LEU A 87 -11.94 -4.33 -11.06
CA LEU A 87 -12.73 -4.05 -9.85
C LEU A 87 -13.09 -2.57 -9.73
N ALA A 88 -12.21 -1.66 -10.14
CA ALA A 88 -12.37 -0.20 -10.14
C ALA A 88 -12.94 0.34 -8.81
N LEU A 89 -12.48 -0.22 -7.67
CA LEU A 89 -13.01 0.07 -6.34
C LEU A 89 -12.80 1.53 -5.96
N PRO A 90 -13.87 2.30 -5.66
CA PRO A 90 -13.76 3.74 -5.43
C PRO A 90 -12.96 4.10 -4.18
N ASN A 91 -12.87 3.17 -3.25
CA ASN A 91 -12.20 3.31 -1.97
C ASN A 91 -10.79 2.69 -1.92
N LEU A 92 -10.26 2.17 -3.03
CA LEU A 92 -8.88 1.64 -3.09
C LEU A 92 -7.91 2.69 -3.62
N LYS A 93 -6.81 2.89 -2.89
CA LYS A 93 -5.69 3.78 -3.24
C LYS A 93 -4.39 2.98 -3.22
N HIS A 94 -3.75 2.82 -4.36
CA HIS A 94 -2.53 2.03 -4.50
C HIS A 94 -1.31 2.94 -4.71
N PHE A 95 -0.35 2.88 -3.80
CA PHE A 95 0.92 3.58 -3.90
C PHE A 95 2.04 2.60 -4.22
N VAL A 96 2.81 2.88 -5.27
CA VAL A 96 4.09 2.24 -5.54
C VAL A 96 5.21 3.12 -5.01
N ILE A 97 5.96 2.58 -4.07
CA ILE A 97 7.10 3.25 -3.44
C ILE A 97 8.34 2.95 -4.27
N SER A 98 8.73 3.90 -5.10
CA SER A 98 9.85 3.75 -6.04
C SER A 98 11.14 4.27 -5.42
N ASN A 99 11.85 3.40 -4.74
CA ASN A 99 13.21 3.64 -4.24
C ASN A 99 14.29 3.03 -5.14
N ARG A 100 13.91 2.28 -6.19
CA ARG A 100 14.76 1.66 -7.22
C ARG A 100 15.70 0.58 -6.72
N VAL A 101 15.52 0.12 -5.48
CA VAL A 101 16.37 -0.90 -4.86
C VAL A 101 15.53 -1.90 -4.07
N TYR A 102 16.06 -3.10 -3.90
CA TYR A 102 15.57 -4.07 -2.92
C TYR A 102 16.19 -3.75 -1.55
N GLY A 103 15.56 -2.87 -0.79
CA GLY A 103 16.10 -2.37 0.48
C GLY A 103 16.37 -3.47 1.52
N SER A 104 15.54 -4.51 1.56
CA SER A 104 15.73 -5.67 2.44
C SER A 104 16.94 -6.55 2.07
N THR A 105 17.55 -6.33 0.91
CA THR A 105 18.72 -7.07 0.41
C THR A 105 19.92 -6.14 0.15
N ASN A 106 20.24 -5.30 1.13
CA ASN A 106 21.37 -4.35 1.09
C ASN A 106 21.31 -3.38 -0.10
N ASP A 107 20.12 -2.84 -0.39
CA ASP A 107 19.89 -1.87 -1.46
C ASP A 107 20.38 -2.36 -2.84
N LEU A 108 20.21 -3.65 -3.13
CA LEU A 108 20.49 -4.19 -4.46
C LEU A 108 19.60 -3.49 -5.50
N GLY A 109 20.21 -2.88 -6.50
CA GLY A 109 19.49 -2.15 -7.54
C GLY A 109 18.57 -3.04 -8.37
N HIS A 110 17.39 -2.53 -8.73
CA HIS A 110 16.49 -3.21 -9.66
C HIS A 110 17.07 -3.23 -11.08
N PRO A 111 16.86 -4.29 -11.86
CA PRO A 111 17.09 -4.23 -13.30
C PRO A 111 16.29 -3.06 -13.89
N PHE A 112 16.97 -2.15 -14.59
CA PHE A 112 16.36 -0.96 -15.20
C PHE A 112 15.61 -0.02 -14.24
N GLY A 113 15.87 -0.05 -12.94
CA GLY A 113 15.14 0.73 -11.93
C GLY A 113 15.03 2.23 -12.23
N GLU A 114 16.09 2.83 -12.79
CA GLU A 114 16.09 4.23 -13.19
C GLU A 114 15.22 4.54 -14.42
N LEU A 115 14.91 3.55 -15.25
CA LEU A 115 14.16 3.70 -16.50
C LEU A 115 12.69 3.25 -16.37
N MET A 116 12.31 2.67 -15.22
CA MET A 116 10.96 2.15 -15.04
C MET A 116 9.93 3.29 -14.93
N ASP A 117 8.95 3.25 -15.83
CA ASP A 117 7.80 4.15 -15.82
C ASP A 117 6.56 3.43 -15.26
N TYR A 118 6.45 3.41 -13.93
CA TYR A 118 5.32 2.76 -13.25
C TYR A 118 3.99 3.45 -13.57
N ALA A 119 3.98 4.77 -13.74
CA ALA A 119 2.80 5.53 -14.13
C ALA A 119 2.36 5.16 -15.56
N GLY A 120 3.32 5.01 -16.47
CA GLY A 120 3.07 4.53 -17.84
C GLY A 120 2.51 3.12 -17.89
N ILE A 121 3.01 2.20 -17.05
CA ILE A 121 2.46 0.85 -16.91
C ILE A 121 0.99 0.91 -16.44
N ALA A 122 0.69 1.70 -15.41
CA ALA A 122 -0.67 1.86 -14.92
C ALA A 122 -1.60 2.44 -15.99
N LYS A 123 -1.12 3.44 -16.73
CA LYS A 123 -1.86 4.02 -17.87
C LYS A 123 -2.13 3.00 -18.97
N ALA A 124 -1.15 2.17 -19.31
CA ALA A 124 -1.31 1.10 -20.29
C ALA A 124 -2.33 0.04 -19.88
N CYS A 125 -2.49 -0.18 -18.56
CA CYS A 125 -3.55 -1.02 -17.99
C CYS A 125 -4.95 -0.33 -17.96
N GLY A 126 -5.08 0.90 -18.44
CA GLY A 126 -6.34 1.65 -18.49
C GLY A 126 -6.73 2.31 -17.17
N ILE A 127 -5.78 2.52 -16.26
CA ILE A 127 -6.03 3.28 -15.03
C ILE A 127 -6.05 4.77 -15.39
N GLU A 128 -7.08 5.48 -14.95
CA GLU A 128 -7.34 6.88 -15.34
C GLU A 128 -6.76 7.87 -14.34
N ARG A 129 -6.89 7.58 -13.02
CA ARG A 129 -6.41 8.46 -11.96
C ARG A 129 -5.02 8.01 -11.51
N ILE A 130 -4.02 8.68 -12.08
CA ILE A 130 -2.61 8.37 -11.85
C ILE A 130 -1.90 9.62 -11.33
N TYR A 131 -1.15 9.46 -10.25
CA TYR A 131 -0.33 10.48 -9.63
C TYR A 131 1.13 10.05 -9.63
N ASP A 132 2.04 10.99 -9.80
CA ASP A 132 3.49 10.74 -9.76
C ASP A 132 4.14 11.84 -8.91
N PHE A 133 4.48 11.50 -7.69
CA PHE A 133 5.01 12.42 -6.70
C PHE A 133 6.53 12.28 -6.59
N ALA A 134 7.26 13.25 -7.13
CA ALA A 134 8.71 13.31 -7.08
C ALA A 134 9.26 14.20 -5.95
N THR A 135 8.41 15.07 -5.37
CA THR A 135 8.78 16.00 -4.29
C THR A 135 7.77 15.97 -3.15
N LEU A 136 8.19 16.37 -1.94
CA LEU A 136 7.29 16.48 -0.80
C LEU A 136 6.21 17.55 -1.03
N GLU A 137 6.56 18.67 -1.67
CA GLU A 137 5.62 19.74 -1.99
C GLU A 137 4.51 19.22 -2.92
N GLY A 138 4.87 18.46 -3.96
CA GLY A 138 3.91 17.85 -4.87
C GLY A 138 3.00 16.86 -4.15
N LEU A 139 3.56 16.07 -3.23
CA LEU A 139 2.78 15.14 -2.41
C LEU A 139 1.81 15.90 -1.49
N VAL A 140 2.25 16.96 -0.81
CA VAL A 140 1.39 17.80 0.05
C VAL A 140 0.21 18.37 -0.74
N GLN A 141 0.45 18.82 -1.96
CA GLN A 141 -0.58 19.44 -2.81
C GLN A 141 -1.58 18.42 -3.39
N GLY A 142 -1.12 17.22 -3.74
CA GLY A 142 -1.96 16.25 -4.46
C GLY A 142 -2.55 15.12 -3.60
N LEU A 143 -2.03 14.90 -2.37
CA LEU A 143 -2.43 13.76 -1.55
C LEU A 143 -3.91 13.79 -1.17
N ASP A 144 -4.42 14.94 -0.77
CA ASP A 144 -5.82 15.08 -0.36
C ASP A 144 -6.78 14.77 -1.52
N ASP A 145 -6.47 15.24 -2.73
CA ASP A 145 -7.25 14.88 -3.92
C ASP A 145 -7.19 13.39 -4.20
N MET A 146 -5.99 12.80 -4.15
CA MET A 146 -5.84 11.36 -4.37
C MET A 146 -6.65 10.52 -3.38
N ILE A 147 -6.62 10.85 -2.09
CA ILE A 147 -7.27 10.07 -1.03
C ILE A 147 -8.77 10.30 -1.00
N LYS A 148 -9.22 11.57 -1.07
CA LYS A 148 -10.62 11.95 -0.81
C LYS A 148 -11.51 11.87 -2.04
N ALA A 149 -10.98 12.10 -3.23
CA ALA A 149 -11.79 12.02 -4.43
C ALA A 149 -12.22 10.57 -4.70
N PRO A 150 -13.50 10.35 -5.08
CA PRO A 150 -14.02 9.01 -5.35
C PRO A 150 -13.32 8.39 -6.56
N GLY A 151 -13.22 7.08 -6.56
CA GLY A 151 -12.61 6.30 -7.64
C GLY A 151 -11.28 5.70 -7.24
N TYR A 152 -10.97 4.57 -7.88
CA TYR A 152 -9.66 3.95 -7.77
C TYR A 152 -8.56 4.95 -8.18
N ALA A 153 -7.47 4.99 -7.42
CA ALA A 153 -6.33 5.84 -7.73
C ALA A 153 -5.02 5.08 -7.53
N PHE A 154 -4.10 5.30 -8.46
CA PHE A 154 -2.74 4.78 -8.43
C PHE A 154 -1.74 5.92 -8.29
N ALA A 155 -0.74 5.76 -7.45
CA ALA A 155 0.31 6.76 -7.28
C ALA A 155 1.70 6.13 -7.27
N VAL A 156 2.66 6.86 -7.80
CA VAL A 156 4.10 6.59 -7.66
C VAL A 156 4.68 7.58 -6.67
N LEU A 157 5.36 7.09 -5.66
CA LEU A 157 6.16 7.91 -4.74
C LEU A 157 7.64 7.72 -5.06
N ARG A 158 8.27 8.71 -5.69
CA ARG A 158 9.69 8.66 -6.05
C ARG A 158 10.53 9.06 -4.84
N VAL A 159 11.04 8.07 -4.15
CA VAL A 159 11.84 8.27 -2.92
C VAL A 159 13.29 7.86 -3.12
N ASP A 160 14.17 8.36 -2.27
CA ASP A 160 15.53 7.89 -2.19
C ASP A 160 15.58 6.56 -1.42
N PRO A 161 16.57 5.69 -1.66
CA PRO A 161 16.77 4.51 -0.83
C PRO A 161 16.88 4.87 0.66
N LEU A 162 16.35 4.01 1.53
CA LEU A 162 16.36 4.28 2.97
C LEU A 162 17.79 4.24 3.55
N GLY A 163 18.66 3.39 2.99
CA GLY A 163 20.07 3.30 3.35
C GLY A 163 20.34 2.73 4.75
N ARG A 164 19.32 2.17 5.40
CA ARG A 164 19.42 1.55 6.73
C ARG A 164 18.37 0.49 6.93
N HIS A 165 18.64 -0.47 7.81
CA HIS A 165 17.66 -1.44 8.26
C HIS A 165 16.86 -0.88 9.44
N LEU A 166 15.59 -1.20 9.47
CA LEU A 166 14.69 -0.87 10.56
C LEU A 166 14.13 -2.16 11.19
N PRO A 167 13.61 -2.09 12.43
CA PRO A 167 12.93 -3.21 13.03
C PRO A 167 11.72 -3.63 12.20
N SER A 168 11.55 -4.94 12.03
CA SER A 168 10.34 -5.48 11.41
C SER A 168 9.11 -5.28 12.29
N PRO A 169 7.92 -5.07 11.71
CA PRO A 169 6.66 -5.11 12.44
C PRO A 169 6.43 -6.51 13.07
N PRO A 170 5.46 -6.65 13.99
CA PRO A 170 5.07 -7.95 14.53
C PRO A 170 4.66 -8.93 13.41
N LEU A 171 5.27 -10.12 13.39
CA LEU A 171 5.14 -11.12 12.31
C LEU A 171 4.39 -12.40 12.70
N ASP A 172 3.73 -12.44 13.86
CA ASP A 172 2.88 -13.59 14.22
C ASP A 172 1.61 -13.56 13.34
N GLY A 173 1.65 -14.34 12.26
CA GLY A 173 0.58 -14.35 11.25
C GLY A 173 -0.82 -14.64 11.81
N PRO A 174 -1.02 -15.67 12.64
CA PRO A 174 -2.30 -15.93 13.31
C PRO A 174 -2.78 -14.75 14.17
N GLU A 175 -1.89 -14.13 14.93
CA GLU A 175 -2.22 -12.95 15.76
C GLU A 175 -2.58 -11.74 14.92
N VAL A 176 -1.76 -11.41 13.92
CA VAL A 176 -1.99 -10.29 12.98
C VAL A 176 -3.33 -10.46 12.26
N LYS A 177 -3.62 -11.65 11.73
CA LYS A 177 -4.90 -11.96 11.08
C LYS A 177 -6.07 -11.76 12.04
N SER A 178 -5.98 -12.32 13.25
CA SER A 178 -7.06 -12.27 14.22
C SER A 178 -7.33 -10.84 14.68
N ARG A 179 -6.31 -10.11 15.07
CA ARG A 179 -6.41 -8.71 15.51
C ARG A 179 -6.99 -7.81 14.44
N PHE A 180 -6.45 -7.89 13.22
CA PHE A 180 -6.91 -7.08 12.10
C PHE A 180 -8.35 -7.43 11.70
N GLY A 181 -8.70 -8.71 11.64
CA GLY A 181 -10.07 -9.14 11.35
C GLY A 181 -11.06 -8.64 12.41
N ARG A 182 -10.73 -8.71 13.70
CA ARG A 182 -11.56 -8.16 14.79
C ARG A 182 -11.67 -6.63 14.72
N TYR A 183 -10.61 -5.95 14.29
CA TYR A 183 -10.68 -4.52 14.02
C TYR A 183 -11.69 -4.20 12.90
N LEU A 184 -11.65 -4.94 11.79
CA LEU A 184 -12.62 -4.77 10.70
C LEU A 184 -14.06 -5.04 11.14
N GLU A 185 -14.31 -6.09 11.91
CA GLU A 185 -15.64 -6.38 12.49
C GLU A 185 -16.14 -5.22 13.35
N ARG A 186 -15.30 -4.76 14.29
CA ARG A 186 -15.66 -3.69 15.23
C ARG A 186 -15.97 -2.37 14.54
N THR A 187 -15.22 -2.05 13.48
CA THR A 187 -15.33 -0.76 12.78
C THR A 187 -16.25 -0.79 11.57
N GLY A 188 -16.44 -1.94 10.93
CA GLY A 188 -17.25 -2.12 9.73
C GLY A 188 -18.63 -2.71 9.99
N GLY A 189 -18.90 -3.22 11.20
CA GLY A 189 -20.18 -3.82 11.57
C GLY A 189 -20.53 -5.10 10.82
N ARG A 190 -19.59 -5.70 10.10
CA ARG A 190 -19.78 -6.95 9.36
C ARG A 190 -18.90 -8.05 9.95
N PRO A 191 -19.41 -9.29 10.13
CA PRO A 191 -18.61 -10.40 10.60
C PRO A 191 -17.53 -10.75 9.55
N VAL A 192 -16.29 -10.95 10.00
CA VAL A 192 -15.18 -11.42 9.18
C VAL A 192 -14.96 -12.91 9.37
N PHE A 193 -15.01 -13.38 10.61
CA PHE A 193 -14.74 -14.78 10.95
C PHE A 193 -16.00 -15.66 11.01
N ASP A 194 -17.13 -15.06 11.33
CA ASP A 194 -18.42 -15.76 11.48
C ASP A 194 -19.31 -15.64 10.23
N ALA A 195 -18.76 -15.10 9.14
CA ALA A 195 -19.50 -15.02 7.88
C ALA A 195 -19.81 -16.44 7.37
N PRO A 196 -21.06 -16.73 6.95
CA PRO A 196 -21.39 -18.03 6.39
C PRO A 196 -20.52 -18.30 5.15
N LEU A 197 -19.98 -19.51 5.04
CA LEU A 197 -19.15 -19.95 3.92
C LEU A 197 -19.87 -19.91 2.56
N HIS A 198 -21.21 -19.86 2.59
CA HIS A 198 -22.04 -19.69 1.40
C HIS A 198 -23.15 -18.66 1.70
N PRO A 199 -23.24 -17.57 0.92
CA PRO A 199 -24.45 -16.75 0.97
C PRO A 199 -25.64 -17.61 0.55
N LYS A 200 -26.70 -17.54 1.34
CA LYS A 200 -27.98 -18.20 0.98
C LYS A 200 -28.61 -17.52 -0.22
#